data_c0e364396bad84e7b5d11b0ea557abfc
#
_entry.id   c0e364396bad84e7b5d11b0ea557abfc
#
_cell.length_a   1.000
_cell.length_b   1.000
_cell.length_c   1.000
_cell.angle_alpha   90.00
_cell.angle_beta   90.00
_cell.angle_gamma   90.00
#
_symmetry.space_group_name_H-M   'P 1'
#
loop_
_entity.id
_entity.type
_entity.pdbx_description
1 polymer ?
#
loop_
_entity_poly.entity_id
_entity_poly.type
_entity_poly.pdbx_seq_one_letter_code
_entity_poly.pdbx_strand_id
1 'polypeptide(L)'
;GVARSHGWSTESLLIYEMVPPEDEMGSEAQYTVFHPSEVELADTITAILKQVDAHQPQRLVFDSLSELRMLARDPLKYRRQILALKRHFSGRNCTVLLLDDRTAEGSSDLQLQSIAHGVIKLQSLERDYGIKRRRVEVHKLRGSAFREGFHDYTIQTGGLSIYPRLIAAEHKPGFERRPVQSGLKELDELFRGGIDSGTSTLLTGPAGCGKSTIAFRYAVSAAQRGEKAIIFTFDESLGTLIDRARGLNMDPTALIEKGLLDIQQIDPAELAPGEFVTRIRRLVDEEHLRVVVIDSMNGFLNAMPNERFLAMQLHELLSYLGQQGIATLLTLAQHGFIGAMQTPVDVSYLADTVLLFRYFEYAGEIRQALSVIKKRSGTHERTIRELIMSDGKVRVGKPLVEFKGVLSGVPRFIGEYLSQEENSVLPRK
;
A
#
# COMPACT_ATOMS: atom_id res chain seq x y z
N GLY A 1 -9.37 -27.86 -15.50
CA GLY A 1 -8.69 -27.44 -14.27
C GLY A 1 -9.07 -26.04 -13.88
N VAL A 2 -8.46 -25.02 -14.50
CA VAL A 2 -8.55 -23.58 -14.10
C VAL A 2 -10.01 -23.06 -14.14
N ALA A 3 -10.74 -23.31 -15.22
CA ALA A 3 -12.14 -22.83 -15.33
C ALA A 3 -13.00 -23.35 -14.16
N ARG A 4 -12.84 -24.63 -13.80
CA ARG A 4 -13.60 -25.22 -12.69
C ARG A 4 -13.21 -24.59 -11.33
N SER A 5 -11.92 -24.32 -11.08
CA SER A 5 -11.47 -23.70 -9.82
C SER A 5 -11.94 -22.26 -9.66
N HIS A 6 -12.24 -21.58 -10.77
CA HIS A 6 -12.77 -20.21 -10.79
C HIS A 6 -14.28 -20.12 -11.00
N GLY A 7 -14.98 -21.26 -11.14
CA GLY A 7 -16.43 -21.29 -11.38
C GLY A 7 -16.84 -20.76 -12.76
N TRP A 8 -15.95 -20.84 -13.76
CA TRP A 8 -16.25 -20.37 -15.12
C TRP A 8 -16.89 -21.47 -15.95
N SER A 9 -17.94 -21.12 -16.71
CA SER A 9 -18.46 -21.95 -17.79
C SER A 9 -17.53 -21.85 -19.00
N THR A 10 -17.26 -22.99 -19.62
CA THR A 10 -16.49 -23.09 -20.87
C THR A 10 -17.36 -23.35 -22.09
N GLU A 11 -18.68 -23.39 -21.93
CA GLU A 11 -19.64 -23.72 -23.01
C GLU A 11 -19.59 -22.75 -24.20
N SER A 12 -19.25 -21.49 -23.97
CA SER A 12 -19.08 -20.47 -24.99
C SER A 12 -17.68 -20.38 -25.58
N LEU A 13 -16.76 -21.22 -25.14
CA LEU A 13 -15.37 -21.23 -25.60
C LEU A 13 -15.16 -22.36 -26.62
N LEU A 14 -14.68 -21.99 -27.79
CA LEU A 14 -14.12 -22.95 -28.73
C LEU A 14 -12.66 -23.14 -28.39
N ILE A 15 -12.28 -24.33 -27.93
CA ILE A 15 -10.89 -24.70 -27.62
C ILE A 15 -10.36 -25.54 -28.78
N TYR A 16 -9.33 -25.05 -29.43
CA TYR A 16 -8.60 -25.75 -30.44
C TYR A 16 -7.19 -26.10 -29.92
N GLU A 17 -6.99 -27.38 -29.71
CA GLU A 17 -5.70 -27.90 -29.24
C GLU A 17 -4.87 -28.31 -30.46
N MET A 18 -3.68 -27.72 -30.57
CA MET A 18 -2.74 -28.04 -31.64
C MET A 18 -1.82 -29.16 -31.14
N VAL A 19 -2.18 -30.38 -31.38
CA VAL A 19 -1.31 -31.54 -31.14
C VAL A 19 -0.49 -31.74 -32.41
N PRO A 20 0.85 -31.77 -32.36
CA PRO A 20 1.65 -32.23 -33.49
C PRO A 20 1.21 -33.67 -33.83
N PRO A 21 0.98 -34.00 -35.09
CA PRO A 21 0.59 -35.36 -35.47
C PRO A 21 1.71 -36.34 -35.04
N GLU A 22 1.50 -37.08 -33.97
CA GLU A 22 2.41 -38.14 -33.50
C GLU A 22 2.50 -39.33 -34.50
N ASP A 23 1.59 -39.40 -35.47
CA ASP A 23 1.45 -40.53 -36.38
C ASP A 23 2.23 -40.44 -37.68
N GLU A 24 2.96 -39.34 -37.97
CA GLU A 24 3.71 -39.22 -39.22
C GLU A 24 5.24 -39.40 -39.05
N MET A 25 5.73 -40.01 -37.97
CA MET A 25 7.13 -40.40 -37.88
C MET A 25 7.46 -41.65 -38.70
N GLY A 26 6.58 -42.07 -39.57
CA GLY A 26 6.75 -43.25 -40.46
C GLY A 26 6.47 -42.90 -41.90
N SER A 27 7.50 -42.66 -42.63
CA SER A 27 7.75 -42.83 -44.07
C SER A 27 7.98 -41.58 -44.90
N GLU A 28 9.15 -41.65 -45.57
CA GLU A 28 9.58 -40.91 -46.76
C GLU A 28 9.92 -39.39 -46.56
N ALA A 29 11.20 -39.19 -46.26
CA ALA A 29 11.89 -37.94 -46.52
C ALA A 29 11.76 -37.57 -48.04
N GLN A 30 10.70 -36.89 -48.42
CA GLN A 30 10.68 -36.16 -49.64
C GLN A 30 11.72 -35.06 -49.54
N TYR A 31 12.64 -35.01 -50.49
CA TYR A 31 13.66 -33.97 -50.67
C TYR A 31 12.93 -32.64 -50.95
N THR A 32 12.57 -31.92 -49.91
CA THR A 32 12.10 -30.55 -50.01
C THR A 32 13.28 -29.59 -49.86
N VAL A 33 13.32 -28.54 -50.69
CA VAL A 33 14.34 -27.49 -50.65
C VAL A 33 14.29 -26.69 -49.34
N PHE A 34 13.25 -26.92 -48.51
CA PHE A 34 13.00 -26.25 -47.26
C PHE A 34 13.32 -27.16 -46.08
N HIS A 35 13.79 -26.57 -44.96
CA HIS A 35 14.03 -27.31 -43.72
C HIS A 35 12.69 -27.83 -43.16
N PRO A 36 12.56 -29.06 -42.65
CA PRO A 36 11.29 -29.61 -42.12
C PRO A 36 10.54 -28.67 -41.17
N SER A 37 11.26 -28.00 -40.28
CA SER A 37 10.67 -27.03 -39.36
C SER A 37 10.06 -25.77 -40.01
N GLU A 38 10.40 -25.45 -41.25
CA GLU A 38 9.78 -24.33 -41.98
C GLU A 38 8.41 -24.72 -42.55
N VAL A 39 8.30 -25.94 -42.99
CA VAL A 39 7.03 -26.53 -43.44
C VAL A 39 6.06 -26.64 -42.26
N GLU A 40 6.52 -27.18 -41.15
CA GLU A 40 5.73 -27.33 -39.93
C GLU A 40 5.17 -25.99 -39.43
N LEU A 41 5.99 -24.93 -39.38
CA LEU A 41 5.52 -23.59 -38.93
C LEU A 41 4.50 -23.00 -39.89
N ALA A 42 4.72 -23.13 -41.20
CA ALA A 42 3.80 -22.60 -42.21
C ALA A 42 2.46 -23.34 -42.22
N ASP A 43 2.50 -24.65 -42.06
CA ASP A 43 1.31 -25.49 -41.99
C ASP A 43 0.51 -25.24 -40.73
N THR A 44 1.20 -25.09 -39.60
CA THR A 44 0.62 -24.70 -38.31
C THR A 44 -0.15 -23.37 -38.43
N ILE A 45 0.49 -22.33 -38.95
CA ILE A 45 -0.16 -21.04 -39.17
C ILE A 45 -1.36 -21.14 -40.14
N THR A 46 -1.24 -21.93 -41.21
CA THR A 46 -2.31 -22.14 -42.17
C THR A 46 -3.50 -22.84 -41.53
N ALA A 47 -3.27 -23.86 -40.70
CA ALA A 47 -4.31 -24.54 -39.94
C ALA A 47 -5.04 -23.61 -38.98
N ILE A 48 -4.29 -22.78 -38.26
CA ILE A 48 -4.86 -21.75 -37.34
C ILE A 48 -5.77 -20.82 -38.11
N LEU A 49 -5.28 -20.24 -39.24
CA LEU A 49 -6.03 -19.28 -40.02
C LEU A 49 -7.32 -19.91 -40.64
N LYS A 50 -7.27 -21.18 -41.06
CA LYS A 50 -8.41 -21.92 -41.53
C LYS A 50 -9.49 -22.07 -40.44
N GLN A 51 -9.10 -22.36 -39.22
CA GLN A 51 -10.04 -22.43 -38.07
C GLN A 51 -10.65 -21.06 -37.78
N VAL A 52 -9.83 -20.02 -37.78
CA VAL A 52 -10.29 -18.63 -37.56
C VAL A 52 -11.31 -18.22 -38.65
N ASP A 53 -11.01 -18.55 -39.91
CA ASP A 53 -11.91 -18.23 -41.03
C ASP A 53 -13.25 -19.00 -40.98
N ALA A 54 -13.22 -20.25 -40.49
CA ALA A 54 -14.40 -21.07 -40.30
C ALA A 54 -15.32 -20.56 -39.18
N HIS A 55 -14.75 -20.08 -38.08
CA HIS A 55 -15.51 -19.72 -36.87
C HIS A 55 -15.71 -18.22 -36.69
N GLN A 56 -14.93 -17.38 -37.39
CA GLN A 56 -14.97 -15.90 -37.32
C GLN A 56 -15.08 -15.33 -35.90
N PRO A 57 -14.17 -15.67 -34.98
CA PRO A 57 -14.27 -15.29 -33.58
C PRO A 57 -14.12 -13.78 -33.41
N GLN A 58 -14.86 -13.18 -32.48
CA GLN A 58 -14.69 -11.78 -32.08
C GLN A 58 -13.48 -11.62 -31.14
N ARG A 59 -13.10 -12.67 -30.42
CA ARG A 59 -11.95 -12.72 -29.50
C ARG A 59 -11.20 -14.01 -29.73
N LEU A 60 -9.88 -13.89 -29.80
CA LEU A 60 -8.99 -15.01 -30.00
C LEU A 60 -7.82 -14.91 -29.00
N VAL A 61 -7.47 -16.02 -28.40
CA VAL A 61 -6.31 -16.14 -27.49
C VAL A 61 -5.38 -17.20 -28.06
N PHE A 62 -4.10 -16.84 -28.24
CA PHE A 62 -3.02 -17.78 -28.48
C PHE A 62 -2.26 -18.04 -27.18
N ASP A 63 -2.29 -19.29 -26.73
CA ASP A 63 -1.56 -19.75 -25.53
C ASP A 63 -0.67 -20.94 -25.92
N SER A 64 0.65 -20.76 -26.15
CA SER A 64 1.43 -19.53 -26.11
C SER A 64 2.21 -19.31 -27.41
N LEU A 65 2.74 -18.10 -27.59
CA LEU A 65 3.67 -17.81 -28.69
C LEU A 65 5.02 -18.51 -28.54
N SER A 66 5.35 -19.02 -27.38
CA SER A 66 6.61 -19.74 -27.10
C SER A 66 6.77 -20.94 -28.01
N GLU A 67 5.69 -21.67 -28.27
CA GLU A 67 5.68 -22.84 -29.19
C GLU A 67 5.99 -22.41 -30.62
N LEU A 68 5.33 -21.35 -31.12
CA LEU A 68 5.59 -20.83 -32.45
C LEU A 68 7.02 -20.30 -32.60
N ARG A 69 7.60 -19.79 -31.52
CA ARG A 69 8.99 -19.32 -31.47
C ARG A 69 9.97 -20.47 -31.57
N MET A 70 9.71 -21.59 -30.85
CA MET A 70 10.54 -22.79 -30.91
C MET A 70 10.50 -23.43 -32.31
N LEU A 71 9.35 -23.51 -32.93
CA LEU A 71 9.20 -24.00 -34.30
C LEU A 71 9.95 -23.12 -35.32
N ALA A 72 9.95 -21.82 -35.13
CA ALA A 72 10.58 -20.88 -36.06
C ALA A 72 12.12 -20.95 -36.09
N ARG A 73 12.78 -21.33 -34.98
CA ARG A 73 14.25 -21.39 -34.79
C ARG A 73 15.03 -20.12 -35.18
N ASP A 74 14.49 -19.28 -36.03
CA ASP A 74 15.06 -18.04 -36.55
C ASP A 74 14.17 -16.85 -36.19
N PRO A 75 14.70 -15.82 -35.50
CA PRO A 75 13.94 -14.64 -35.10
C PRO A 75 13.29 -13.86 -36.25
N LEU A 76 13.93 -13.81 -37.43
CA LEU A 76 13.40 -13.12 -38.60
C LEU A 76 12.21 -13.87 -39.22
N LYS A 77 12.29 -15.20 -39.26
CA LYS A 77 11.19 -16.04 -39.72
C LYS A 77 10.01 -15.94 -38.76
N TYR A 78 10.22 -16.06 -37.48
CA TYR A 78 9.21 -15.83 -36.46
C TYR A 78 8.50 -14.48 -36.61
N ARG A 79 9.29 -13.41 -36.74
CA ARG A 79 8.73 -12.06 -36.96
C ARG A 79 7.88 -11.99 -38.23
N ARG A 80 8.29 -12.62 -39.31
CA ARG A 80 7.53 -12.66 -40.56
C ARG A 80 6.15 -13.33 -40.35
N GLN A 81 6.10 -14.41 -39.62
CA GLN A 81 4.85 -15.12 -39.33
C GLN A 81 3.92 -14.30 -38.43
N ILE A 82 4.45 -13.68 -37.38
CA ILE A 82 3.64 -12.77 -36.55
C ILE A 82 3.10 -11.58 -37.33
N LEU A 83 3.88 -11.04 -38.28
CA LEU A 83 3.40 -10.00 -39.19
C LEU A 83 2.29 -10.51 -40.14
N ALA A 84 2.38 -11.75 -40.60
CA ALA A 84 1.36 -12.37 -41.43
C ALA A 84 0.05 -12.55 -40.62
N LEU A 85 0.12 -13.08 -39.39
CA LEU A 85 -1.01 -13.14 -38.48
C LEU A 85 -1.63 -11.76 -38.25
N LYS A 86 -0.82 -10.75 -37.95
CA LYS A 86 -1.32 -9.39 -37.75
C LYS A 86 -2.07 -8.86 -38.98
N ARG A 87 -1.53 -9.06 -40.19
CA ARG A 87 -2.18 -8.64 -41.46
C ARG A 87 -3.52 -9.35 -41.65
N HIS A 88 -3.57 -10.64 -41.35
CA HIS A 88 -4.80 -11.43 -41.48
C HIS A 88 -5.91 -10.90 -40.56
N PHE A 89 -5.58 -10.50 -39.34
CA PHE A 89 -6.53 -9.93 -38.37
C PHE A 89 -6.80 -8.43 -38.60
N SER A 90 -5.95 -7.72 -39.34
CA SER A 90 -6.17 -6.31 -39.66
C SER A 90 -7.42 -6.15 -40.54
N GLY A 91 -8.36 -5.30 -40.09
CA GLY A 91 -9.61 -5.07 -40.78
C GLY A 91 -10.73 -6.07 -40.42
N ARG A 92 -10.46 -7.06 -39.59
CA ARG A 92 -11.48 -7.95 -39.01
C ARG A 92 -11.88 -7.42 -37.63
N ASN A 93 -13.13 -7.61 -37.28
CA ASN A 93 -13.64 -7.24 -35.94
C ASN A 93 -13.27 -8.32 -34.90
N CYS A 94 -11.98 -8.57 -34.73
CA CYS A 94 -11.44 -9.60 -33.85
C CYS A 94 -10.34 -9.01 -32.95
N THR A 95 -10.51 -9.12 -31.63
CA THR A 95 -9.46 -8.80 -30.64
C THR A 95 -8.61 -10.04 -30.42
N VAL A 96 -7.31 -9.92 -30.67
CA VAL A 96 -6.35 -11.02 -30.55
C VAL A 96 -5.45 -10.77 -29.35
N LEU A 97 -5.43 -11.71 -28.42
CA LEU A 97 -4.50 -11.78 -27.28
C LEU A 97 -3.43 -12.82 -27.60
N LEU A 98 -2.18 -12.41 -27.57
CA LEU A 98 -1.02 -13.27 -27.77
C LEU A 98 -0.32 -13.42 -26.41
N LEU A 99 -0.34 -14.60 -25.83
CA LEU A 99 0.36 -14.90 -24.59
C LEU A 99 1.80 -15.32 -24.90
N ASP A 100 2.75 -14.77 -24.16
CA ASP A 100 4.16 -15.06 -24.34
C ASP A 100 4.87 -15.13 -22.99
N ASP A 101 5.48 -16.29 -22.70
CA ASP A 101 6.22 -16.50 -21.47
C ASP A 101 7.64 -15.94 -21.58
N ARG A 102 7.98 -15.02 -20.67
CA ARG A 102 9.30 -14.42 -20.60
C ARG A 102 10.19 -15.21 -19.64
N THR A 103 10.69 -16.32 -20.08
CA THR A 103 11.60 -17.17 -19.29
C THR A 103 13.07 -16.75 -19.40
N ALA A 104 13.43 -15.90 -20.39
CA ALA A 104 14.77 -15.35 -20.55
C ALA A 104 14.72 -13.92 -21.09
N GLU A 105 15.59 -13.05 -20.60
CA GLU A 105 15.81 -11.71 -21.16
C GLU A 105 16.58 -11.83 -22.48
N GLY A 106 15.85 -11.80 -23.60
CA GLY A 106 16.43 -11.85 -24.95
C GLY A 106 16.01 -10.67 -25.81
N SER A 107 16.91 -10.25 -26.73
CA SER A 107 16.67 -9.14 -27.68
C SER A 107 15.51 -9.39 -28.66
N SER A 108 15.02 -10.62 -28.78
CA SER A 108 13.88 -10.99 -29.64
C SER A 108 12.54 -10.42 -29.17
N ASP A 109 12.38 -10.13 -27.89
CA ASP A 109 11.14 -9.64 -27.28
C ASP A 109 10.78 -8.22 -27.73
N LEU A 110 11.78 -7.37 -28.03
CA LEU A 110 11.55 -6.01 -28.51
C LEU A 110 10.86 -5.99 -29.88
N GLN A 111 11.05 -7.03 -30.67
CA GLN A 111 10.47 -7.11 -32.01
C GLN A 111 8.95 -7.37 -31.95
N LEU A 112 8.48 -8.24 -31.04
CA LEU A 112 7.04 -8.48 -30.85
C LEU A 112 6.34 -7.25 -30.28
N GLN A 113 6.93 -6.63 -29.28
CA GLN A 113 6.40 -5.42 -28.67
C GLN A 113 6.23 -4.29 -29.70
N SER A 114 7.12 -4.21 -30.70
CA SER A 114 6.99 -3.22 -31.76
C SER A 114 5.79 -3.44 -32.67
N ILE A 115 5.38 -4.69 -32.88
CA ILE A 115 4.29 -5.09 -33.79
C ILE A 115 2.93 -4.95 -33.13
N ALA A 116 2.79 -5.30 -31.84
CA ALA A 116 1.55 -5.29 -31.11
C ALA A 116 0.95 -3.88 -30.96
N HIS A 117 -0.38 -3.76 -30.94
CA HIS A 117 -1.10 -2.52 -30.62
C HIS A 117 -1.01 -2.19 -29.14
N GLY A 118 -1.18 -3.20 -28.28
CA GLY A 118 -1.03 -3.12 -26.85
C GLY A 118 -0.03 -4.14 -26.32
N VAL A 119 0.66 -3.82 -25.24
CA VAL A 119 1.55 -4.71 -24.50
C VAL A 119 1.23 -4.59 -23.03
N ILE A 120 0.80 -5.70 -22.45
CA ILE A 120 0.52 -5.83 -21.03
C ILE A 120 1.56 -6.77 -20.45
N LYS A 121 2.28 -6.34 -19.42
CA LYS A 121 3.27 -7.15 -18.72
C LYS A 121 2.71 -7.60 -17.37
N LEU A 122 2.77 -8.89 -17.11
CA LEU A 122 2.46 -9.49 -15.82
C LEU A 122 3.76 -9.92 -15.17
N GLN A 123 3.94 -9.59 -13.89
CA GLN A 123 5.11 -9.97 -13.12
C GLN A 123 4.70 -10.65 -11.83
N SER A 124 5.39 -11.73 -11.49
CA SER A 124 5.31 -12.38 -10.19
C SER A 124 6.65 -12.20 -9.48
N LEU A 125 6.63 -11.53 -8.32
CA LEU A 125 7.80 -11.30 -7.49
C LEU A 125 7.77 -12.30 -6.34
N GLU A 126 8.84 -13.07 -6.22
CA GLU A 126 9.02 -13.97 -5.10
C GLU A 126 9.40 -13.18 -3.86
N ARG A 127 8.92 -13.65 -2.72
CA ARG A 127 9.23 -13.11 -1.40
C ARG A 127 9.75 -14.22 -0.53
N ASP A 128 10.58 -13.88 0.45
CA ASP A 128 11.07 -14.82 1.43
C ASP A 128 9.95 -15.32 2.36
N TYR A 129 8.88 -14.52 2.53
CA TYR A 129 7.73 -14.83 3.37
C TYR A 129 6.44 -14.15 2.88
N GLY A 130 5.30 -14.84 3.06
CA GLY A 130 3.97 -14.34 2.68
C GLY A 130 3.56 -14.66 1.25
N ILE A 131 2.49 -14.03 0.77
CA ILE A 131 1.98 -14.25 -0.58
C ILE A 131 2.91 -13.68 -1.65
N LYS A 132 2.95 -14.34 -2.82
CA LYS A 132 3.64 -13.80 -4.00
C LYS A 132 3.02 -12.47 -4.41
N ARG A 133 3.87 -11.47 -4.57
CA ARG A 133 3.40 -10.18 -5.10
C ARG A 133 3.28 -10.23 -6.62
N ARG A 134 2.13 -9.87 -7.12
CA ARG A 134 1.85 -9.81 -8.56
C ARG A 134 1.59 -8.39 -8.99
N ARG A 135 2.21 -7.99 -10.09
CA ARG A 135 2.06 -6.64 -10.67
C ARG A 135 1.74 -6.73 -12.15
N VAL A 136 0.90 -5.81 -12.61
CA VAL A 136 0.55 -5.63 -14.02
C VAL A 136 0.96 -4.22 -14.46
N GLU A 137 1.48 -4.11 -15.66
CA GLU A 137 1.84 -2.86 -16.31
C GLU A 137 1.27 -2.84 -17.72
N VAL A 138 0.54 -1.80 -18.07
CA VAL A 138 0.26 -1.48 -19.46
C VAL A 138 1.50 -0.77 -20.01
N HIS A 139 2.33 -1.51 -20.74
CA HIS A 139 3.59 -0.97 -21.28
C HIS A 139 3.36 -0.12 -22.53
N LYS A 140 2.33 -0.45 -23.29
CA LYS A 140 1.98 0.23 -24.55
C LYS A 140 0.50 0.00 -24.87
N LEU A 141 -0.15 1.04 -25.35
CA LEU A 141 -1.51 0.94 -25.92
C LEU A 141 -1.64 2.05 -26.98
N ARG A 142 -1.71 1.67 -28.25
CA ARG A 142 -1.83 2.62 -29.36
C ARG A 142 -3.24 3.17 -29.46
N GLY A 143 -3.37 4.48 -29.63
CA GLY A 143 -4.66 5.13 -29.86
C GLY A 143 -5.50 5.36 -28.60
N SER A 144 -4.99 5.03 -27.41
CA SER A 144 -5.68 5.26 -26.14
C SER A 144 -4.70 5.72 -25.06
N ALA A 145 -5.14 6.64 -24.23
CA ALA A 145 -4.43 6.96 -23.00
C ALA A 145 -4.60 5.81 -21.99
N PHE A 146 -3.60 5.57 -21.18
CA PHE A 146 -3.64 4.55 -20.13
C PHE A 146 -2.85 5.02 -18.92
N ARG A 147 -3.10 4.39 -17.77
CA ARG A 147 -2.38 4.67 -16.53
C ARG A 147 -1.05 3.95 -16.54
N GLU A 148 0.03 4.72 -16.59
CA GLU A 148 1.39 4.20 -16.60
C GLU A 148 1.83 3.66 -15.25
N GLY A 149 2.87 2.81 -15.26
CA GLY A 149 3.49 2.20 -14.09
C GLY A 149 2.84 0.89 -13.67
N PHE A 150 3.35 0.33 -12.57
CA PHE A 150 2.89 -0.94 -12.06
C PHE A 150 1.64 -0.78 -11.20
N HIS A 151 0.71 -1.70 -11.37
CA HIS A 151 -0.49 -1.89 -10.57
C HIS A 151 -0.42 -3.25 -9.90
N ASP A 152 -0.74 -3.34 -8.62
CA ASP A 152 -0.84 -4.63 -7.96
C ASP A 152 -2.08 -5.38 -8.44
N TYR A 153 -2.03 -6.71 -8.45
CA TYR A 153 -3.20 -7.55 -8.71
C TYR A 153 -3.14 -8.85 -7.91
N THR A 154 -4.29 -9.40 -7.64
CA THR A 154 -4.48 -10.73 -7.05
C THR A 154 -5.27 -11.63 -7.97
N ILE A 155 -5.08 -12.94 -7.82
CA ILE A 155 -5.88 -13.97 -8.49
C ILE A 155 -6.82 -14.53 -7.44
N GLN A 156 -8.11 -14.36 -7.65
CA GLN A 156 -9.16 -14.80 -6.75
C GLN A 156 -10.16 -15.67 -7.50
N THR A 157 -11.05 -16.36 -6.77
CA THR A 157 -12.19 -17.03 -7.40
C THR A 157 -12.97 -16.01 -8.22
N GLY A 158 -13.18 -16.29 -9.51
CA GLY A 158 -13.81 -15.37 -10.45
C GLY A 158 -12.85 -14.59 -11.34
N GLY A 159 -11.52 -14.55 -11.03
CA GLY A 159 -10.53 -13.97 -11.94
C GLY A 159 -9.48 -13.08 -11.30
N LEU A 160 -9.09 -12.05 -12.03
CA LEU A 160 -8.07 -11.09 -11.62
C LEU A 160 -8.72 -9.86 -10.96
N SER A 161 -8.26 -9.53 -9.76
CA SER A 161 -8.57 -8.26 -9.11
C SER A 161 -7.38 -7.33 -9.26
N ILE A 162 -7.54 -6.25 -10.03
CA ILE A 162 -6.47 -5.27 -10.28
C ILE A 162 -6.67 -4.07 -9.35
N TYR A 163 -5.58 -3.62 -8.72
CA TYR A 163 -5.52 -2.48 -7.83
C TYR A 163 -4.75 -1.35 -8.50
N PRO A 164 -5.43 -0.45 -9.23
CA PRO A 164 -4.75 0.63 -9.95
C PRO A 164 -3.98 1.54 -8.98
N ARG A 165 -2.76 1.91 -9.36
CA ARG A 165 -1.93 2.86 -8.61
C ARG A 165 -2.71 4.15 -8.35
N LEU A 166 -2.74 4.57 -7.09
CA LEU A 166 -3.33 5.84 -6.69
C LEU A 166 -2.50 7.00 -7.25
N ILE A 167 -3.18 8.02 -7.75
CA ILE A 167 -2.60 9.30 -8.17
C ILE A 167 -3.38 10.39 -7.45
N ALA A 168 -2.80 10.95 -6.40
CA ALA A 168 -3.47 11.94 -5.57
C ALA A 168 -3.90 13.17 -6.37
N ALA A 169 -3.10 13.60 -7.35
CA ALA A 169 -3.40 14.76 -8.19
C ALA A 169 -4.71 14.67 -9.00
N GLU A 170 -5.27 13.48 -9.19
CA GLU A 170 -6.57 13.29 -9.86
C GLU A 170 -7.77 13.65 -8.95
N HIS A 171 -7.53 13.81 -7.65
CA HIS A 171 -8.55 14.09 -6.65
C HIS A 171 -8.46 15.56 -6.22
N LYS A 172 -9.52 16.33 -6.41
CA LYS A 172 -9.53 17.75 -6.04
C LYS A 172 -9.86 17.92 -4.55
N PRO A 173 -9.16 18.81 -3.81
CA PRO A 173 -9.53 19.14 -2.45
C PRO A 173 -10.87 19.87 -2.43
N GLY A 174 -11.76 19.47 -1.54
CA GLY A 174 -13.11 20.04 -1.44
C GLY A 174 -13.66 19.99 -0.02
N PHE A 175 -12.83 20.26 1.01
CA PHE A 175 -13.27 20.18 2.40
C PHE A 175 -12.98 21.48 3.17
N GLU A 176 -13.79 21.72 4.19
CA GLU A 176 -13.56 22.78 5.16
C GLU A 176 -12.57 22.32 6.23
N ARG A 177 -11.53 23.10 6.47
CA ARG A 177 -10.54 22.81 7.51
C ARG A 177 -11.13 23.01 8.89
N ARG A 178 -11.23 21.92 9.66
CA ARG A 178 -11.68 21.94 11.04
C ARG A 178 -10.72 21.10 11.89
N PRO A 179 -10.35 21.54 13.10
CA PRO A 179 -9.51 20.75 13.97
C PRO A 179 -10.24 19.47 14.41
N VAL A 180 -9.52 18.37 14.47
CA VAL A 180 -9.95 17.09 15.05
C VAL A 180 -9.40 17.02 16.46
N GLN A 181 -10.29 16.94 17.44
CA GLN A 181 -9.95 16.94 18.87
C GLN A 181 -9.81 15.53 19.41
N SER A 182 -8.85 15.35 20.29
CA SER A 182 -8.63 14.08 21.01
C SER A 182 -9.64 13.85 22.14
N GLY A 183 -10.34 14.88 22.57
CA GLY A 183 -11.16 14.88 23.78
C GLY A 183 -10.34 14.97 25.08
N LEU A 184 -9.03 15.26 24.98
CA LEU A 184 -8.14 15.63 26.08
C LEU A 184 -7.70 17.08 25.88
N LYS A 185 -8.19 17.97 26.72
CA LYS A 185 -7.97 19.41 26.56
C LYS A 185 -6.48 19.76 26.45
N GLU A 186 -5.66 19.20 27.34
CA GLU A 186 -4.25 19.47 27.43
C GLU A 186 -3.47 18.94 26.21
N LEU A 187 -3.94 17.82 25.61
CA LEU A 187 -3.37 17.31 24.36
C LEU A 187 -3.75 18.19 23.16
N ASP A 188 -5.01 18.61 23.11
CA ASP A 188 -5.48 19.48 22.03
C ASP A 188 -4.82 20.87 22.10
N GLU A 189 -4.51 21.37 23.30
CA GLU A 189 -3.75 22.62 23.51
C GLU A 189 -2.34 22.57 22.92
N LEU A 190 -1.66 21.42 22.95
CA LEU A 190 -0.34 21.25 22.31
C LEU A 190 -0.40 21.57 20.80
N PHE A 191 -1.52 21.27 20.16
CA PHE A 191 -1.78 21.53 18.74
C PHE A 191 -2.51 22.84 18.47
N ARG A 192 -2.79 23.66 19.51
CA ARG A 192 -3.61 24.87 19.43
C ARG A 192 -5.06 24.60 18.99
N GLY A 193 -5.67 23.56 19.55
CA GLY A 193 -7.08 23.23 19.37
C GLY A 193 -7.35 21.84 18.76
N GLY A 194 -6.33 21.07 18.49
CA GLY A 194 -6.40 19.73 17.91
C GLY A 194 -5.54 19.56 16.66
N ILE A 195 -5.56 18.39 16.07
CA ILE A 195 -4.89 18.11 14.78
C ILE A 195 -5.74 18.66 13.63
N ASP A 196 -5.10 19.19 12.60
CA ASP A 196 -5.84 19.78 11.48
C ASP A 196 -6.39 18.69 10.55
N SER A 197 -7.65 18.83 10.11
CA SER A 197 -8.19 17.97 9.07
C SER A 197 -7.41 18.11 7.76
N GLY A 198 -7.35 17.03 7.00
CA GLY A 198 -6.58 16.99 5.77
C GLY A 198 -5.07 17.02 5.99
N THR A 199 -4.60 16.59 7.17
CA THR A 199 -3.17 16.48 7.49
C THR A 199 -2.82 15.11 8.05
N SER A 200 -1.55 14.75 7.89
CA SER A 200 -0.96 13.55 8.46
C SER A 200 -0.17 13.86 9.73
N THR A 201 -0.43 13.10 10.79
CA THR A 201 0.24 13.22 12.09
C THR A 201 0.99 11.93 12.40
N LEU A 202 2.31 12.01 12.52
CA LEU A 202 3.17 10.91 12.90
C LEU A 202 3.38 10.91 14.42
N LEU A 203 3.01 9.81 15.08
CA LEU A 203 3.30 9.53 16.48
C LEU A 203 4.50 8.61 16.54
N THR A 204 5.64 9.08 17.01
CA THR A 204 6.89 8.33 17.01
C THR A 204 7.55 8.27 18.38
N GLY A 205 8.20 7.16 18.68
CA GLY A 205 8.87 6.91 19.95
C GLY A 205 9.02 5.41 20.24
N PRO A 206 9.60 5.03 21.38
CA PRO A 206 9.80 3.62 21.75
C PRO A 206 8.51 2.84 21.86
N ALA A 207 8.61 1.50 21.85
CA ALA A 207 7.45 0.63 22.11
C ALA A 207 6.87 0.90 23.51
N GLY A 208 5.56 0.78 23.68
CA GLY A 208 4.88 0.95 24.98
C GLY A 208 4.71 2.39 25.48
N CYS A 209 5.24 3.42 24.80
CA CYS A 209 5.19 4.81 25.28
C CYS A 209 3.84 5.54 25.06
N GLY A 210 2.78 4.86 24.61
CA GLY A 210 1.43 5.43 24.51
C GLY A 210 1.00 5.90 23.10
N LYS A 211 1.78 5.67 22.05
CA LYS A 211 1.47 6.09 20.67
C LYS A 211 0.11 5.56 20.19
N SER A 212 -0.07 4.24 20.24
CA SER A 212 -1.32 3.56 19.84
C SER A 212 -2.51 4.01 20.68
N THR A 213 -2.29 4.26 21.97
CA THR A 213 -3.33 4.78 22.88
C THR A 213 -3.79 6.18 22.47
N ILE A 214 -2.87 7.07 22.13
CA ILE A 214 -3.21 8.43 21.69
C ILE A 214 -3.88 8.40 20.30
N ALA A 215 -3.37 7.60 19.36
CA ALA A 215 -4.01 7.43 18.05
C ALA A 215 -5.44 6.89 18.18
N PHE A 216 -5.63 5.87 18.99
CA PHE A 216 -6.93 5.29 19.30
C PHE A 216 -7.88 6.33 19.94
N ARG A 217 -7.37 7.16 20.85
CA ARG A 217 -8.17 8.21 21.52
C ARG A 217 -8.75 9.20 20.50
N TYR A 218 -8.01 9.62 19.49
CA TYR A 218 -8.52 10.48 18.42
C TYR A 218 -9.65 9.83 17.62
N ALA A 219 -9.51 8.55 17.29
CA ALA A 219 -10.52 7.80 16.55
C ALA A 219 -11.83 7.65 17.38
N VAL A 220 -11.70 7.25 18.65
CA VAL A 220 -12.83 7.13 19.57
C VAL A 220 -13.51 8.48 19.80
N SER A 221 -12.74 9.54 20.01
CA SER A 221 -13.27 10.89 20.21
C SER A 221 -14.04 11.40 18.99
N ALA A 222 -13.54 11.13 17.76
CA ALA A 222 -14.26 11.46 16.53
C ALA A 222 -15.58 10.66 16.45
N ALA A 223 -15.55 9.35 16.70
CA ALA A 223 -16.73 8.49 16.70
C ALA A 223 -17.77 8.92 17.76
N GLN A 224 -17.33 9.33 18.94
CA GLN A 224 -18.21 9.87 19.98
C GLN A 224 -18.94 11.15 19.57
N ARG A 225 -18.35 11.94 18.66
CA ARG A 225 -18.99 13.12 18.06
C ARG A 225 -19.89 12.78 16.85
N GLY A 226 -20.05 11.50 16.50
CA GLY A 226 -20.83 11.06 15.34
C GLY A 226 -20.06 11.10 14.02
N GLU A 227 -18.73 11.30 14.05
CA GLU A 227 -17.86 11.29 12.89
C GLU A 227 -17.28 9.88 12.68
N LYS A 228 -17.26 9.40 11.44
CA LYS A 228 -16.72 8.06 11.16
C LYS A 228 -15.20 8.01 11.24
N ALA A 229 -14.68 6.98 11.90
CA ALA A 229 -13.26 6.73 12.04
C ALA A 229 -12.93 5.26 11.75
N ILE A 230 -11.72 5.01 11.24
CA ILE A 230 -11.20 3.65 11.02
C ILE A 230 -9.79 3.51 11.57
N ILE A 231 -9.51 2.33 12.10
CA ILE A 231 -8.20 1.93 12.61
C ILE A 231 -7.75 0.68 11.87
N PHE A 232 -6.59 0.75 11.22
CA PHE A 232 -5.87 -0.40 10.69
C PHE A 232 -4.77 -0.78 11.66
N THR A 233 -4.86 -1.97 12.27
CA THR A 233 -3.82 -2.50 13.18
C THR A 233 -3.05 -3.61 12.49
N PHE A 234 -1.72 -3.54 12.56
CA PHE A 234 -0.80 -4.51 11.94
C PHE A 234 -0.15 -5.43 12.96
N ASP A 235 0.12 -4.92 14.15
CA ASP A 235 0.94 -5.62 15.14
C ASP A 235 0.13 -6.15 16.33
N GLU A 236 -1.04 -5.58 16.59
CA GLU A 236 -1.87 -5.91 17.75
C GLU A 236 -3.16 -6.65 17.33
N SER A 237 -3.52 -7.71 18.03
CA SER A 237 -4.78 -8.40 17.80
C SER A 237 -5.98 -7.52 18.21
N LEU A 238 -7.11 -7.71 17.55
CA LEU A 238 -8.34 -6.97 17.85
C LEU A 238 -8.77 -7.15 19.32
N GLY A 239 -8.67 -8.36 19.87
CA GLY A 239 -9.00 -8.64 21.27
C GLY A 239 -8.13 -7.84 22.24
N THR A 240 -6.81 -7.90 22.06
CA THR A 240 -5.85 -7.16 22.90
C THR A 240 -6.09 -5.65 22.84
N LEU A 241 -6.36 -5.11 21.65
CA LEU A 241 -6.66 -3.70 21.47
C LEU A 241 -7.92 -3.28 22.23
N ILE A 242 -9.00 -4.06 22.12
CA ILE A 242 -10.27 -3.77 22.81
C ILE A 242 -10.09 -3.87 24.34
N ASP A 243 -9.41 -4.89 24.83
CA ASP A 243 -9.20 -5.07 26.28
C ASP A 243 -8.34 -3.92 26.85
N ARG A 244 -7.29 -3.51 26.14
CA ARG A 244 -6.49 -2.34 26.51
C ARG A 244 -7.33 -1.06 26.52
N ALA A 245 -8.19 -0.89 25.52
CA ALA A 245 -9.08 0.27 25.43
C ALA A 245 -10.09 0.32 26.61
N ARG A 246 -10.67 -0.82 26.98
CA ARG A 246 -11.56 -0.94 28.15
C ARG A 246 -10.82 -0.58 29.44
N GLY A 247 -9.58 -1.07 29.61
CA GLY A 247 -8.74 -0.74 30.76
C GLY A 247 -8.45 0.76 30.90
N LEU A 248 -8.61 1.55 29.84
CA LEU A 248 -8.43 3.01 29.81
C LEU A 248 -9.75 3.79 29.68
N ASN A 249 -10.88 3.15 29.99
CA ASN A 249 -12.23 3.73 29.86
C ASN A 249 -12.55 4.29 28.45
N MET A 250 -12.05 3.60 27.42
CA MET A 250 -12.29 3.93 26.01
C MET A 250 -12.91 2.73 25.27
N ASP A 251 -13.91 2.05 25.88
CA ASP A 251 -14.55 0.90 25.25
C ASP A 251 -15.16 1.28 23.89
N PRO A 252 -14.70 0.68 22.78
CA PRO A 252 -15.18 1.02 21.46
C PRO A 252 -16.48 0.29 21.06
N THR A 253 -16.93 -0.68 21.82
CA THR A 253 -17.98 -1.65 21.45
C THR A 253 -19.24 -0.96 20.92
N ALA A 254 -19.78 -0.01 21.68
CA ALA A 254 -20.99 0.72 21.28
C ALA A 254 -20.79 1.60 20.02
N LEU A 255 -19.57 2.06 19.76
CA LEU A 255 -19.25 2.85 18.57
C LEU A 255 -19.11 1.97 17.33
N ILE A 256 -18.57 0.76 17.50
CA ILE A 256 -18.49 -0.26 16.45
C ILE A 256 -19.89 -0.73 16.06
N GLU A 257 -20.75 -1.04 17.03
CA GLU A 257 -22.14 -1.45 16.78
C GLU A 257 -22.95 -0.38 16.02
N LYS A 258 -22.65 0.90 16.26
CA LYS A 258 -23.26 2.03 15.54
C LYS A 258 -22.65 2.28 14.16
N GLY A 259 -21.61 1.57 13.78
CA GLY A 259 -20.88 1.80 12.52
C GLY A 259 -20.13 3.14 12.44
N LEU A 260 -19.82 3.76 13.60
CA LEU A 260 -19.06 5.01 13.70
C LEU A 260 -17.54 4.76 13.85
N LEU A 261 -17.16 3.58 14.34
CA LEU A 261 -15.77 3.15 14.43
C LEU A 261 -15.64 1.77 13.81
N ASP A 262 -14.69 1.64 12.88
CA ASP A 262 -14.27 0.35 12.34
C ASP A 262 -12.82 0.06 12.76
N ILE A 263 -12.52 -1.20 13.10
CA ILE A 263 -11.17 -1.63 13.47
C ILE A 263 -10.84 -2.88 12.66
N GLN A 264 -9.85 -2.77 11.79
CA GLN A 264 -9.45 -3.85 10.89
C GLN A 264 -8.03 -4.30 11.22
N GLN A 265 -7.88 -5.57 11.59
CA GLN A 265 -6.58 -6.20 11.71
C GLN A 265 -6.10 -6.59 10.31
N ILE A 266 -4.89 -6.19 9.99
CA ILE A 266 -4.25 -6.42 8.69
C ILE A 266 -3.04 -7.33 8.88
N ASP A 267 -3.03 -8.44 8.17
CA ASP A 267 -1.82 -9.25 8.05
C ASP A 267 -0.97 -8.69 6.89
N PRO A 268 0.19 -8.12 7.18
CA PRO A 268 1.03 -7.53 6.15
C PRO A 268 1.66 -8.56 5.21
N ALA A 269 1.72 -9.84 5.61
CA ALA A 269 2.22 -10.92 4.76
C ALA A 269 1.21 -11.32 3.67
N GLU A 270 -0.08 -11.10 3.94
CA GLU A 270 -1.19 -11.54 3.09
C GLU A 270 -1.81 -10.40 2.25
N LEU A 271 -1.36 -9.15 2.42
CA LEU A 271 -1.94 -7.99 1.74
C LEU A 271 -0.90 -7.27 0.86
N ALA A 272 -1.25 -7.03 -0.42
CA ALA A 272 -0.44 -6.20 -1.30
C ALA A 272 -0.66 -4.70 -0.99
N PRO A 273 0.39 -3.84 -1.12
CA PRO A 273 0.25 -2.40 -0.85
C PRO A 273 -0.83 -1.71 -1.67
N GLY A 274 -0.93 -2.04 -2.97
CA GLY A 274 -1.96 -1.48 -3.84
C GLY A 274 -3.37 -1.92 -3.45
N GLU A 275 -3.51 -3.13 -2.92
CA GLU A 275 -4.77 -3.62 -2.36
C GLU A 275 -5.15 -2.83 -1.11
N PHE A 276 -4.21 -2.61 -0.19
CA PHE A 276 -4.43 -1.80 1.01
C PHE A 276 -4.88 -0.37 0.67
N VAL A 277 -4.16 0.28 -0.25
CA VAL A 277 -4.52 1.63 -0.74
C VAL A 277 -5.91 1.66 -1.37
N THR A 278 -6.24 0.66 -2.18
CA THR A 278 -7.57 0.55 -2.83
C THR A 278 -8.67 0.32 -1.81
N ARG A 279 -8.41 -0.48 -0.76
CA ARG A 279 -9.34 -0.71 0.35
C ARG A 279 -9.62 0.58 1.11
N ILE A 280 -8.59 1.35 1.46
CA ILE A 280 -8.76 2.65 2.11
C ILE A 280 -9.56 3.60 1.21
N ARG A 281 -9.19 3.71 -0.07
CA ARG A 281 -9.90 4.59 -1.00
C ARG A 281 -11.39 4.26 -1.08
N ARG A 282 -11.74 2.97 -1.21
CA ARG A 282 -13.14 2.55 -1.24
C ARG A 282 -13.90 2.96 0.03
N LEU A 283 -13.29 2.76 1.21
CA LEU A 283 -13.90 3.17 2.48
C LEU A 283 -14.07 4.69 2.59
N VAL A 284 -13.12 5.46 2.08
CA VAL A 284 -13.22 6.93 2.01
C VAL A 284 -14.37 7.37 1.12
N ASP A 285 -14.49 6.75 -0.06
CA ASP A 285 -15.52 7.09 -1.05
C ASP A 285 -16.94 6.70 -0.57
N GLU A 286 -17.06 5.56 0.14
CA GLU A 286 -18.34 4.99 0.60
C GLU A 286 -18.78 5.51 1.98
N GLU A 287 -17.84 5.76 2.90
CA GLU A 287 -18.11 5.89 4.34
C GLU A 287 -17.95 7.31 4.89
N HIS A 288 -17.46 8.26 4.11
CA HIS A 288 -17.20 9.65 4.56
C HIS A 288 -16.34 9.73 5.82
N LEU A 289 -15.22 9.05 5.82
CA LEU A 289 -14.30 8.97 6.95
C LEU A 289 -13.76 10.35 7.36
N ARG A 290 -13.64 10.56 8.68
CA ARG A 290 -13.02 11.77 9.25
C ARG A 290 -11.62 11.50 9.79
N VAL A 291 -11.40 10.32 10.34
CA VAL A 291 -10.13 9.92 10.94
C VAL A 291 -9.72 8.55 10.41
N VAL A 292 -8.48 8.45 10.00
CA VAL A 292 -7.82 7.18 9.63
C VAL A 292 -6.61 6.99 10.52
N VAL A 293 -6.50 5.83 11.16
CA VAL A 293 -5.35 5.44 11.97
C VAL A 293 -4.65 4.25 11.30
N ILE A 294 -3.33 4.32 11.16
CA ILE A 294 -2.47 3.22 10.70
C ILE A 294 -1.49 2.90 11.83
N ASP A 295 -1.71 1.77 12.51
CA ASP A 295 -0.99 1.33 13.70
C ASP A 295 -0.48 -0.12 13.54
N SER A 296 0.82 -0.37 13.25
CA SER A 296 1.91 0.58 13.10
C SER A 296 2.45 0.60 11.66
N MET A 297 3.12 1.69 11.35
CA MET A 297 3.91 1.79 10.12
C MET A 297 5.04 0.76 10.08
N ASN A 298 5.54 0.30 11.23
CA ASN A 298 6.57 -0.74 11.29
C ASN A 298 6.05 -2.05 10.67
N GLY A 299 4.85 -2.49 11.02
CA GLY A 299 4.22 -3.68 10.42
C GLY A 299 4.06 -3.53 8.92
N PHE A 300 3.55 -2.40 8.46
CA PHE A 300 3.39 -2.10 7.04
C PHE A 300 4.73 -2.07 6.28
N LEU A 301 5.77 -1.43 6.84
CA LEU A 301 7.09 -1.35 6.22
C LEU A 301 7.84 -2.69 6.24
N ASN A 302 7.73 -3.46 7.35
CA ASN A 302 8.40 -4.76 7.48
C ASN A 302 7.83 -5.82 6.54
N ALA A 303 6.56 -5.72 6.17
CA ALA A 303 5.96 -6.60 5.18
C ALA A 303 6.65 -6.53 3.81
N MET A 304 7.40 -5.46 3.54
CA MET A 304 7.98 -5.18 2.24
C MET A 304 9.36 -4.52 2.36
N PRO A 305 10.34 -5.17 2.98
CA PRO A 305 11.63 -4.56 3.31
C PRO A 305 12.43 -4.09 2.09
N ASN A 306 12.17 -4.68 0.91
CA ASN A 306 12.88 -4.35 -0.34
C ASN A 306 12.11 -3.40 -1.27
N GLU A 307 10.99 -2.84 -0.83
CA GLU A 307 10.14 -2.00 -1.68
C GLU A 307 10.58 -0.54 -1.69
N ARG A 308 11.41 -0.19 -2.65
CA ARG A 308 11.83 1.21 -2.88
C ARG A 308 10.66 2.18 -3.11
N PHE A 309 9.52 1.66 -3.58
CA PHE A 309 8.35 2.46 -3.92
C PHE A 309 7.32 2.55 -2.80
N LEU A 310 7.53 1.87 -1.67
CA LEU A 310 6.56 1.88 -0.56
C LEU A 310 6.39 3.29 0.03
N ALA A 311 7.49 4.03 0.19
CA ALA A 311 7.46 5.42 0.63
C ALA A 311 6.68 6.32 -0.34
N MET A 312 6.82 6.08 -1.65
CA MET A 312 6.06 6.81 -2.66
C MET A 312 4.57 6.48 -2.62
N GLN A 313 4.22 5.20 -2.44
CA GLN A 313 2.82 4.79 -2.30
C GLN A 313 2.19 5.40 -1.03
N LEU A 314 2.94 5.42 0.06
CA LEU A 314 2.50 6.07 1.29
C LEU A 314 2.31 7.58 1.08
N HIS A 315 3.24 8.23 0.38
CA HIS A 315 3.12 9.65 0.04
C HIS A 315 1.85 9.94 -0.77
N GLU A 316 1.57 9.15 -1.80
CA GLU A 316 0.35 9.28 -2.60
C GLU A 316 -0.91 9.05 -1.76
N LEU A 317 -0.90 8.04 -0.88
CA LEU A 317 -2.01 7.76 0.04
C LEU A 317 -2.26 8.94 0.98
N LEU A 318 -1.22 9.44 1.65
CA LEU A 318 -1.35 10.57 2.58
C LEU A 318 -1.79 11.86 1.87
N SER A 319 -1.28 12.09 0.67
CA SER A 319 -1.70 13.21 -0.16
C SER A 319 -3.18 13.10 -0.56
N TYR A 320 -3.64 11.92 -0.95
CA TYR A 320 -5.05 11.65 -1.24
C TYR A 320 -5.94 11.88 -0.02
N LEU A 321 -5.60 11.25 1.13
CA LEU A 321 -6.36 11.42 2.37
C LEU A 321 -6.42 12.89 2.81
N GLY A 322 -5.30 13.59 2.64
CA GLY A 322 -5.21 15.03 2.88
C GLY A 322 -6.18 15.85 2.01
N GLN A 323 -6.28 15.51 0.72
CA GLN A 323 -7.21 16.16 -0.21
C GLN A 323 -8.67 15.85 0.10
N GLN A 324 -8.95 14.69 0.71
CA GLN A 324 -10.29 14.31 1.18
C GLN A 324 -10.65 14.92 2.55
N GLY A 325 -9.76 15.72 3.15
CA GLY A 325 -10.01 16.35 4.44
C GLY A 325 -9.90 15.41 5.65
N ILE A 326 -9.30 14.25 5.47
CA ILE A 326 -9.18 13.23 6.50
C ILE A 326 -7.96 13.53 7.37
N ALA A 327 -8.14 13.48 8.70
CA ALA A 327 -7.02 13.49 9.63
C ALA A 327 -6.43 12.08 9.73
N THR A 328 -5.17 11.94 9.32
CA THR A 328 -4.50 10.64 9.30
C THR A 328 -3.47 10.56 10.42
N LEU A 329 -3.59 9.56 11.30
CA LEU A 329 -2.62 9.30 12.37
C LEU A 329 -1.81 8.05 12.01
N LEU A 330 -0.49 8.17 12.07
CA LEU A 330 0.47 7.11 11.81
C LEU A 330 1.26 6.85 13.07
N THR A 331 1.36 5.61 13.53
CA THR A 331 2.27 5.27 14.62
C THR A 331 3.54 4.63 14.07
N LEU A 332 4.68 5.00 14.63
CA LEU A 332 5.99 4.46 14.26
C LEU A 332 6.82 4.18 15.51
N ALA A 333 7.16 2.92 15.71
CA ALA A 333 8.06 2.53 16.78
C ALA A 333 9.52 2.80 16.38
N GLN A 334 10.26 3.45 17.28
CA GLN A 334 11.70 3.64 17.15
C GLN A 334 12.43 2.50 17.87
N HIS A 335 13.53 2.05 17.32
CA HIS A 335 14.39 1.06 17.97
C HIS A 335 15.20 1.70 19.09
N GLY A 336 15.34 0.96 20.18
CA GLY A 336 15.98 1.41 21.42
C GLY A 336 14.97 2.00 22.40
N PHE A 337 15.25 1.84 23.69
CA PHE A 337 14.43 2.39 24.79
C PHE A 337 15.03 3.65 25.39
N ILE A 338 16.37 3.79 25.36
CA ILE A 338 17.13 4.87 25.99
C ILE A 338 18.23 5.32 25.01
N GLY A 339 18.52 6.63 24.97
CA GLY A 339 19.59 7.21 24.16
C GLY A 339 19.18 7.60 22.74
N ALA A 340 20.14 7.55 21.82
CA ALA A 340 19.90 7.86 20.40
C ALA A 340 19.05 6.77 19.78
N MET A 341 17.86 7.14 19.35
CA MET A 341 16.89 6.23 18.73
C MET A 341 16.98 6.33 17.22
N GLN A 342 16.91 5.18 16.56
CA GLN A 342 16.90 5.10 15.11
C GLN A 342 15.53 4.63 14.60
N THR A 343 15.09 5.18 13.51
CA THR A 343 13.92 4.69 12.77
C THR A 343 14.40 3.81 11.61
N PRO A 344 13.76 2.68 11.35
CA PRO A 344 14.14 1.82 10.22
C PRO A 344 13.99 2.54 8.88
N VAL A 345 13.02 3.44 8.77
CA VAL A 345 12.79 4.30 7.61
C VAL A 345 12.43 5.70 8.11
N ASP A 346 13.08 6.72 7.60
CA ASP A 346 12.67 8.10 7.88
C ASP A 346 11.43 8.46 7.07
N VAL A 347 10.28 8.39 7.71
CA VAL A 347 9.00 8.85 7.16
C VAL A 347 8.54 10.19 7.75
N SER A 348 9.36 10.81 8.59
CA SER A 348 9.02 12.09 9.26
C SER A 348 8.83 13.24 8.28
N TYR A 349 9.48 13.17 7.11
CA TYR A 349 9.33 14.17 6.05
C TYR A 349 7.96 14.09 5.35
N LEU A 350 7.31 12.92 5.36
CA LEU A 350 5.98 12.71 4.77
C LEU A 350 4.87 13.31 5.64
N ALA A 351 5.05 13.28 6.97
CA ALA A 351 4.05 13.77 7.89
C ALA A 351 4.04 15.31 7.99
N ASP A 352 2.85 15.89 8.12
CA ASP A 352 2.67 17.34 8.34
C ASP A 352 2.96 17.70 9.78
N THR A 353 2.61 16.81 10.70
CA THR A 353 2.80 16.98 12.15
C THR A 353 3.55 15.78 12.71
N VAL A 354 4.45 16.02 13.66
CA VAL A 354 5.19 14.97 14.37
C VAL A 354 5.04 15.17 15.87
N LEU A 355 4.46 14.17 16.53
CA LEU A 355 4.35 14.03 17.96
C LEU A 355 5.37 13.00 18.43
N LEU A 356 6.33 13.42 19.22
CA LEU A 356 7.41 12.58 19.74
C LEU A 356 7.10 12.12 21.15
N PHE A 357 7.29 10.84 21.40
CA PHE A 357 7.16 10.22 22.72
C PHE A 357 8.54 9.76 23.20
N ARG A 358 8.78 9.89 24.53
CA ARG A 358 10.00 9.47 25.19
C ARG A 358 9.70 8.87 26.56
N TYR A 359 10.56 7.93 26.98
CA TYR A 359 10.64 7.57 28.38
C TYR A 359 11.65 8.47 29.08
N PHE A 360 11.40 8.77 30.35
CA PHE A 360 12.34 9.41 31.24
C PHE A 360 12.23 8.82 32.65
N GLU A 361 13.31 8.89 33.39
CA GLU A 361 13.38 8.41 34.78
C GLU A 361 13.23 9.58 35.74
N TYR A 362 12.38 9.39 36.73
CA TYR A 362 12.25 10.32 37.85
C TYR A 362 11.89 9.58 39.16
N ALA A 363 12.64 9.83 40.23
CA ALA A 363 12.41 9.25 41.55
C ALA A 363 12.29 7.71 41.57
N GLY A 364 13.06 7.01 40.70
CA GLY A 364 13.06 5.57 40.58
C GLY A 364 11.89 5.00 39.75
N GLU A 365 11.10 5.86 39.12
CA GLU A 365 9.99 5.48 38.23
C GLU A 365 10.32 5.78 36.78
N ILE A 366 9.83 4.91 35.88
CA ILE A 366 9.85 5.18 34.43
C ILE A 366 8.56 5.88 34.06
N ARG A 367 8.68 7.09 33.52
CA ARG A 367 7.58 7.94 33.10
C ARG A 367 7.62 8.21 31.62
N GLN A 368 6.49 8.61 31.03
CA GLN A 368 6.36 8.95 29.62
C GLN A 368 6.26 10.46 29.44
N ALA A 369 6.93 10.96 28.41
CA ALA A 369 6.85 12.35 27.98
C ALA A 369 6.43 12.43 26.51
N LEU A 370 5.77 13.52 26.14
CA LEU A 370 5.40 13.82 24.75
C LEU A 370 5.67 15.30 24.41
N SER A 371 5.93 15.56 23.12
CA SER A 371 6.13 16.91 22.61
C SER A 371 5.84 16.97 21.12
N VAL A 372 5.24 18.08 20.67
CA VAL A 372 5.08 18.37 19.24
C VAL A 372 6.38 18.95 18.70
N ILE A 373 7.04 18.20 17.81
CA ILE A 373 8.35 18.59 17.23
C ILE A 373 8.15 19.39 15.94
N LYS A 374 7.10 19.06 15.20
CA LYS A 374 6.83 19.66 13.88
C LYS A 374 5.32 19.81 13.69
N LYS A 375 4.91 20.96 13.16
CA LYS A 375 3.55 21.20 12.63
C LYS A 375 3.66 22.14 11.43
N ARG A 376 3.31 21.68 10.23
CA ARG A 376 3.38 22.51 9.00
C ARG A 376 2.25 23.51 8.92
N SER A 377 1.09 23.19 9.48
CA SER A 377 -0.16 23.93 9.36
C SER A 377 -0.38 24.93 10.49
N GLY A 378 0.63 25.69 10.89
CA GLY A 378 0.49 26.74 11.90
C GLY A 378 1.36 26.57 13.13
N THR A 379 0.96 27.20 14.23
CA THR A 379 1.72 27.18 15.49
C THR A 379 1.35 25.98 16.36
N HIS A 380 2.27 25.58 17.20
CA HIS A 380 2.09 24.54 18.22
C HIS A 380 2.83 24.93 19.51
N GLU A 381 2.49 24.30 20.60
CA GLU A 381 3.25 24.41 21.84
C GLU A 381 4.57 23.65 21.71
N ARG A 382 5.65 24.22 22.21
CA ARG A 382 6.99 23.63 22.11
C ARG A 382 7.49 23.01 23.43
N THR A 383 6.60 22.86 24.41
CA THR A 383 6.96 22.26 25.70
C THR A 383 6.99 20.73 25.60
N ILE A 384 7.73 20.14 26.52
CA ILE A 384 7.69 18.71 26.79
C ILE A 384 6.74 18.51 27.97
N ARG A 385 5.73 17.65 27.82
CA ARG A 385 4.76 17.36 28.87
C ARG A 385 4.78 15.89 29.24
N GLU A 386 4.46 15.57 30.49
CA GLU A 386 4.29 14.20 30.92
C GLU A 386 3.00 13.59 30.36
N LEU A 387 3.06 12.33 29.90
CA LEU A 387 1.92 11.52 29.54
C LEU A 387 1.65 10.53 30.68
N ILE A 388 0.51 10.63 31.31
CA ILE A 388 0.10 9.81 32.46
C ILE A 388 -0.98 8.85 32.01
N MET A 389 -0.70 7.55 32.12
CA MET A 389 -1.64 6.46 31.85
C MET A 389 -1.79 5.62 33.12
N SER A 390 -2.69 6.01 33.96
CA SER A 390 -2.96 5.34 35.26
C SER A 390 -4.44 5.41 35.60
N ASP A 391 -4.89 4.51 36.46
CA ASP A 391 -6.24 4.47 37.02
C ASP A 391 -7.35 4.50 35.97
N GLY A 392 -7.12 3.80 34.84
CA GLY A 392 -8.06 3.79 33.73
C GLY A 392 -8.19 5.13 32.99
N LYS A 393 -7.23 6.05 33.13
CA LYS A 393 -7.29 7.37 32.53
C LYS A 393 -6.01 7.70 31.78
N VAL A 394 -6.18 8.45 30.69
CA VAL A 394 -5.10 9.06 29.93
C VAL A 394 -5.13 10.55 30.20
N ARG A 395 -4.04 11.13 30.65
CA ARG A 395 -3.91 12.58 30.94
C ARG A 395 -2.57 13.11 30.41
N VAL A 396 -2.55 14.36 30.02
CA VAL A 396 -1.33 15.10 29.70
C VAL A 396 -1.07 16.08 30.82
N GLY A 397 0.09 15.95 31.46
CA GLY A 397 0.51 16.76 32.59
C GLY A 397 0.97 18.17 32.22
N LYS A 398 1.50 18.86 33.23
CA LYS A 398 2.14 20.16 33.06
C LYS A 398 3.44 20.06 32.27
N PRO A 399 3.94 21.16 31.70
CA PRO A 399 5.29 21.21 31.12
C PRO A 399 6.38 20.76 32.10
N LEU A 400 7.30 19.94 31.64
CA LEU A 400 8.43 19.39 32.41
C LEU A 400 9.57 20.43 32.49
N VAL A 401 9.32 21.59 33.09
CA VAL A 401 10.29 22.70 33.18
C VAL A 401 11.47 22.37 34.09
N GLU A 402 11.30 21.46 35.03
CA GLU A 402 12.30 21.04 36.00
C GLU A 402 13.30 20.03 35.43
N PHE A 403 13.19 19.66 34.16
CA PHE A 403 14.03 18.67 33.51
C PHE A 403 14.75 19.23 32.28
N LYS A 404 16.03 18.85 32.13
CA LYS A 404 16.80 18.99 30.89
C LYS A 404 17.18 17.63 30.36
N GLY A 405 17.28 17.52 29.01
CA GLY A 405 17.78 16.29 28.38
C GLY A 405 16.73 15.17 28.22
N VAL A 406 15.42 15.41 28.45
CA VAL A 406 14.36 14.42 28.24
C VAL A 406 14.38 13.89 26.79
N LEU A 407 14.58 14.76 25.81
CA LEU A 407 14.61 14.37 24.39
C LEU A 407 15.87 13.62 23.99
N SER A 408 17.00 13.87 24.67
CA SER A 408 18.28 13.17 24.43
C SER A 408 18.34 11.80 25.10
N GLY A 409 17.33 11.44 25.91
CA GLY A 409 17.28 10.19 26.67
C GLY A 409 18.16 10.18 27.90
N VAL A 410 18.75 11.35 28.31
CA VAL A 410 19.54 11.52 29.52
C VAL A 410 18.93 12.66 30.33
N PRO A 411 17.78 12.43 30.98
CA PRO A 411 17.10 13.46 31.76
C PRO A 411 17.95 13.85 33.00
N ARG A 412 18.02 15.15 33.26
CA ARG A 412 18.59 15.69 34.48
C ARG A 412 17.57 16.58 35.17
N PHE A 413 17.32 16.34 36.46
CA PHE A 413 16.48 17.18 37.28
C PHE A 413 17.25 18.45 37.67
N ILE A 414 16.66 19.61 37.41
CA ILE A 414 17.26 20.92 37.67
C ILE A 414 16.39 21.81 38.59
N GLY A 415 15.32 21.25 39.18
CA GLY A 415 14.34 21.98 39.97
C GLY A 415 14.94 22.81 41.11
N GLU A 416 15.98 22.31 41.78
CA GLU A 416 16.65 23.03 42.83
C GLU A 416 17.43 24.28 42.33
N TYR A 417 17.91 24.25 41.08
CA TYR A 417 18.61 25.39 40.47
C TYR A 417 17.64 26.53 40.09
N LEU A 418 16.46 26.21 39.64
CA LEU A 418 15.44 27.21 39.30
C LEU A 418 14.92 27.94 40.51
N SER A 419 14.77 27.25 41.66
CA SER A 419 14.40 27.89 42.94
C SER A 419 15.47 28.83 43.50
N GLN A 420 16.75 28.61 43.17
CA GLN A 420 17.85 29.51 43.56
C GLN A 420 17.98 30.74 42.67
N GLU A 421 17.68 30.61 41.34
CA GLU A 421 17.68 31.76 40.43
C GLU A 421 16.52 32.72 40.69
N GLU A 422 15.33 32.26 41.02
CA GLU A 422 14.21 33.12 41.40
C GLU A 422 14.47 33.88 42.71
N ASN A 423 15.23 33.30 43.63
CA ASN A 423 15.64 33.97 44.87
C ASN A 423 16.86 34.90 44.71
N SER A 424 17.56 34.86 43.56
CA SER A 424 18.76 35.68 43.34
C SER A 424 18.47 37.02 42.66
N VAL A 425 17.24 37.29 42.26
CA VAL A 425 16.81 38.59 41.71
C VAL A 425 16.36 39.48 42.87
N LEU A 426 17.26 39.81 43.76
CA LEU A 426 17.10 40.99 44.64
C LEU A 426 17.52 42.25 43.89
N PRO A 427 16.77 43.35 43.99
CA PRO A 427 17.08 44.60 43.27
C PRO A 427 18.42 45.17 43.77
N ARG A 428 19.35 45.35 42.85
CA ARG A 428 20.49 46.21 43.11
C ARG A 428 19.96 47.65 43.23
N LYS A 429 20.25 48.22 44.41
CA LYS A 429 20.03 49.63 44.70
C LYS A 429 20.87 50.51 43.77
#